data_955bdc7c6b27f62c47c432640040d802
#
_entry.id   955bdc7c6b27f62c47c432640040d802
#
_cell.length_a   1.000
_cell.length_b   1.000
_cell.length_c   1.000
_cell.angle_alpha   90.00
_cell.angle_beta   90.00
_cell.angle_gamma   90.00
#
_symmetry.space_group_name_H-M   'P 1'
#
loop_
_entity.id
_entity.type
_entity.pdbx_description
1 polymer ?
#
loop_
_entity_poly.entity_id
_entity_poly.type
_entity_poly.pdbx_seq_one_letter_code
_entity_poly.pdbx_strand_id
1 'polypeptide(L)'
;MPSYLLRPLLISEASRTDEELVTRSRGGDVDSFNQLILRWERPIYALAYRVIGREEDARDVCQETFLRAYRSLAGFKGEAKFSSWLYRIALNLCRDWIR
;
A
#
# COMPACT_ATOMS: atom_id res chain seq x y z
N MET A 1 -8.38 -27.37 -7.40
CA MET A 1 -9.67 -26.87 -6.89
C MET A 1 -10.14 -25.70 -7.75
N PRO A 2 -11.42 -25.71 -8.15
CA PRO A 2 -11.93 -24.59 -8.93
C PRO A 2 -11.91 -23.30 -8.12
N SER A 3 -11.44 -22.22 -8.72
CA SER A 3 -11.30 -20.94 -8.04
C SER A 3 -12.63 -20.36 -7.53
N TYR A 4 -13.75 -20.71 -8.19
CA TYR A 4 -15.05 -20.19 -7.77
C TYR A 4 -15.46 -20.68 -6.38
N LEU A 5 -14.93 -21.81 -5.92
CA LEU A 5 -15.22 -22.33 -4.58
C LEU A 5 -14.60 -21.47 -3.49
N LEU A 6 -13.53 -20.71 -3.82
CA LEU A 6 -12.86 -19.84 -2.88
C LEU A 6 -13.36 -18.40 -2.97
N ARG A 7 -14.20 -18.11 -3.95
CA ARG A 7 -14.67 -16.75 -4.22
C ARG A 7 -15.33 -16.07 -3.00
N PRO A 8 -16.17 -16.75 -2.22
CA PRO A 8 -16.76 -16.09 -1.04
C PRO A 8 -15.73 -15.61 -0.03
N LEU A 9 -14.65 -16.38 0.17
CA LEU A 9 -13.59 -16.00 1.08
C LEU A 9 -12.81 -14.81 0.53
N LEU A 10 -12.51 -14.82 -0.76
CA LEU A 10 -11.79 -13.74 -1.42
C LEU A 10 -12.60 -12.45 -1.40
N ILE A 11 -13.89 -12.55 -1.66
CA ILE A 11 -14.78 -11.38 -1.63
C ILE A 11 -14.85 -10.81 -0.21
N SER A 12 -14.94 -11.67 0.80
CA SER A 12 -14.99 -11.24 2.20
C SER A 12 -13.74 -10.44 2.58
N GLU A 13 -12.56 -10.93 2.19
CA GLU A 13 -11.31 -10.22 2.45
C GLU A 13 -11.23 -8.92 1.64
N ALA A 14 -11.63 -8.95 0.36
CA ALA A 14 -11.59 -7.78 -0.49
C ALA A 14 -12.57 -6.70 -0.05
N SER A 15 -13.60 -7.05 0.72
CA SER A 15 -14.59 -6.08 1.19
C SER A 15 -14.14 -5.30 2.41
N ARG A 16 -13.03 -5.67 3.06
CA ARG A 16 -12.52 -4.93 4.20
C ARG A 16 -11.99 -3.58 3.73
N THR A 17 -12.30 -2.55 4.52
CA THR A 17 -11.82 -1.21 4.22
C THR A 17 -10.33 -1.10 4.53
N ASP A 18 -9.70 -0.08 3.95
CA ASP A 18 -8.30 0.23 4.28
C ASP A 18 -8.14 0.42 5.79
N GLU A 19 -9.07 1.13 6.42
CA GLU A 19 -9.01 1.43 7.84
C GLU A 19 -9.08 0.16 8.70
N GLU A 20 -9.91 -0.80 8.31
CA GLU A 20 -9.98 -2.09 9.00
C GLU A 20 -8.65 -2.85 8.86
N LEU A 21 -8.09 -2.86 7.65
CA LEU A 21 -6.80 -3.52 7.41
C LEU A 21 -5.67 -2.83 8.17
N VAL A 22 -5.69 -1.51 8.25
CA VAL A 22 -4.72 -0.75 9.03
C VAL A 22 -4.80 -1.11 10.50
N THR A 23 -6.00 -1.15 11.06
CA THR A 23 -6.20 -1.50 12.46
C THR A 23 -5.66 -2.90 12.76
N ARG A 24 -5.95 -3.87 11.90
CA ARG A 24 -5.46 -5.23 12.05
C ARG A 24 -3.94 -5.31 11.93
N SER A 25 -3.38 -4.56 10.97
CA SER A 25 -1.93 -4.51 10.77
C SER A 25 -1.21 -3.94 11.99
N ARG A 26 -1.78 -2.91 12.58
CA ARG A 26 -1.22 -2.31 13.81
C ARG A 26 -1.25 -3.28 14.98
N GLY A 27 -2.21 -4.18 14.97
CA GLY A 27 -2.31 -5.25 15.96
C GLY A 27 -1.37 -6.43 15.71
N GLY A 28 -0.58 -6.37 14.64
CA GLY A 28 0.40 -7.40 14.33
C GLY A 28 -0.01 -8.37 13.22
N ASP A 29 -1.16 -8.14 12.58
CA ASP A 29 -1.61 -9.00 11.48
C ASP A 29 -0.91 -8.62 10.19
N VAL A 30 0.18 -9.32 9.88
CA VAL A 30 0.98 -9.07 8.67
C VAL A 30 0.18 -9.33 7.41
N ASP A 31 -0.71 -10.31 7.42
CA ASP A 31 -1.53 -10.62 6.25
C ASP A 31 -2.43 -9.44 5.87
N SER A 32 -2.93 -8.72 6.85
CA SER A 32 -3.73 -7.52 6.58
C SER A 32 -2.90 -6.43 5.89
N PHE A 33 -1.65 -6.27 6.29
CA PHE A 33 -0.78 -5.32 5.61
C PHE A 33 -0.46 -5.78 4.18
N ASN A 34 -0.25 -7.07 3.98
CA ASN A 34 -0.05 -7.62 2.63
C ASN A 34 -1.26 -7.34 1.73
N GLN A 35 -2.46 -7.37 2.27
CA GLN A 35 -3.65 -7.02 1.51
C GLN A 35 -3.64 -5.54 1.10
N LEU A 36 -3.16 -4.67 1.96
CA LEU A 36 -2.99 -3.25 1.62
C LEU A 36 -1.98 -3.08 0.49
N ILE A 37 -0.87 -3.82 0.53
CA ILE A 37 0.11 -3.79 -0.55
C ILE A 37 -0.54 -4.23 -1.87
N LEU A 38 -1.22 -5.36 -1.87
CA LEU A 38 -1.87 -5.89 -3.07
C LEU A 38 -2.90 -4.92 -3.64
N ARG A 39 -3.59 -4.18 -2.77
CA ARG A 39 -4.60 -3.23 -3.19
C ARG A 39 -4.00 -1.98 -3.81
N TRP A 40 -2.87 -1.51 -3.27
CA TRP A 40 -2.34 -0.20 -3.61
C TRP A 40 -1.04 -0.23 -4.42
N GLU A 41 -0.39 -1.38 -4.61
CA GLU A 41 0.92 -1.41 -5.28
C GLU A 41 0.86 -0.90 -6.72
N ARG A 42 -0.19 -1.24 -7.48
CA ARG A 42 -0.30 -0.76 -8.85
C ARG A 42 -0.50 0.75 -8.93
N PRO A 43 -1.44 1.34 -8.18
CA PRO A 43 -1.57 2.80 -8.17
C PRO A 43 -0.30 3.51 -7.73
N ILE A 44 0.39 3.00 -6.71
CA ILE A 44 1.63 3.63 -6.23
C ILE A 44 2.73 3.51 -7.28
N TYR A 45 2.89 2.33 -7.90
CA TYR A 45 3.86 2.17 -8.98
C TYR A 45 3.56 3.11 -10.14
N ALA A 46 2.29 3.21 -10.54
CA ALA A 46 1.88 4.09 -11.62
C ALA A 46 2.21 5.56 -11.33
N LEU A 47 1.99 5.99 -10.09
CA LEU A 47 2.36 7.34 -9.66
C LEU A 47 3.87 7.55 -9.77
N ALA A 48 4.65 6.62 -9.23
CA ALA A 48 6.10 6.72 -9.24
C ALA A 48 6.64 6.71 -10.68
N TYR A 49 6.10 5.85 -11.54
CA TYR A 49 6.51 5.78 -12.93
C TYR A 49 6.19 7.09 -13.67
N ARG A 50 5.03 7.67 -13.40
CA ARG A 50 4.65 8.93 -14.02
C ARG A 50 5.60 10.06 -13.68
N VAL A 51 6.10 10.07 -12.44
CA VAL A 51 6.99 11.13 -11.98
C VAL A 51 8.43 10.88 -12.41
N ILE A 52 8.91 9.65 -12.28
CA ILE A 52 10.33 9.31 -12.49
C ILE A 52 10.61 8.90 -13.95
N GLY A 53 9.69 8.18 -14.58
CA GLY A 53 9.82 7.77 -15.97
C GLY A 53 10.70 6.55 -16.23
N ARG A 54 11.19 5.89 -15.18
CA ARG A 54 12.03 4.69 -15.30
C ARG A 54 11.40 3.56 -14.50
N GLU A 55 11.21 2.41 -15.14
CA GLU A 55 10.56 1.26 -14.50
C GLU A 55 11.27 0.80 -13.24
N GLU A 56 12.58 0.62 -13.30
CA GLU A 56 13.34 0.11 -12.16
C GLU A 56 13.27 1.06 -10.98
N ASP A 57 13.45 2.34 -11.26
CA ASP A 57 13.42 3.36 -10.21
C ASP A 57 12.02 3.49 -9.61
N ALA A 58 10.99 3.41 -10.45
CA ALA A 58 9.61 3.45 -9.98
C ALA A 58 9.29 2.25 -9.09
N ARG A 59 9.82 1.08 -9.46
CA ARG A 59 9.64 -0.13 -8.66
C ARG A 59 10.31 0.01 -7.29
N ASP A 60 11.51 0.57 -7.26
CA ASP A 60 12.24 0.80 -6.02
C ASP A 60 11.49 1.79 -5.12
N VAL A 61 10.98 2.86 -5.69
CA VAL A 61 10.17 3.83 -4.93
C VAL A 61 8.91 3.17 -4.39
N CYS A 62 8.26 2.35 -5.20
CA CYS A 62 7.06 1.64 -4.77
C CYS A 62 7.35 0.75 -3.56
N GLN A 63 8.41 -0.04 -3.61
CA GLN A 63 8.82 -0.91 -2.51
C GLN A 63 9.14 -0.10 -1.27
N GLU A 64 9.92 0.96 -1.41
CA GLU A 64 10.31 1.80 -0.28
C GLU A 64 9.10 2.50 0.34
N THR A 65 8.12 2.86 -0.48
CA THR A 65 6.87 3.45 0.02
C THR A 65 6.20 2.52 1.03
N PHE A 66 6.06 1.24 0.69
CA PHE A 66 5.41 0.28 1.57
C PHE A 66 6.25 -0.06 2.79
N LEU A 67 7.57 -0.08 2.65
CA LEU A 67 8.45 -0.28 3.80
C LEU A 67 8.31 0.86 4.80
N ARG A 68 8.31 2.10 4.31
CA ARG A 68 8.10 3.26 5.18
C ARG A 68 6.72 3.27 5.80
N ALA A 69 5.70 2.93 5.01
CA ALA A 69 4.34 2.84 5.53
C ALA A 69 4.26 1.82 6.66
N TYR A 70 4.88 0.67 6.49
CA TYR A 70 4.87 -0.37 7.50
C TYR A 70 5.57 0.09 8.78
N ARG A 71 6.75 0.70 8.64
CA ARG A 71 7.52 1.20 9.79
C ARG A 71 6.81 2.32 10.52
N SER A 72 6.07 3.14 9.80
CA SER A 72 5.39 4.33 10.35
C SER A 72 3.95 4.07 10.74
N LEU A 73 3.48 2.84 10.55
CA LEU A 73 2.06 2.52 10.72
C LEU A 73 1.58 2.81 12.14
N ALA A 74 2.42 2.58 13.14
CA ALA A 74 2.07 2.86 14.54
C ALA A 74 1.78 4.33 14.77
N GLY A 75 2.41 5.22 13.98
CA GLY A 75 2.19 6.66 14.09
C GLY A 75 1.07 7.20 13.22
N PHE A 76 0.49 6.36 12.38
CA PHE A 76 -0.64 6.77 11.57
C PHE A 76 -1.90 6.81 12.43
N LYS A 77 -2.47 8.00 12.60
CA LYS A 77 -3.57 8.22 13.55
C LYS A 77 -4.95 8.28 12.90
N GLY A 78 -5.03 8.04 11.60
CA GLY A 78 -6.31 8.06 10.90
C GLY A 78 -6.87 9.47 10.66
N GLU A 79 -6.05 10.50 10.80
CA GLU A 79 -6.47 11.89 10.53
C GLU A 79 -6.72 12.12 9.04
N ALA A 80 -6.08 11.31 8.18
CA ALA A 80 -6.30 11.31 6.75
C ALA A 80 -6.62 9.89 6.33
N LYS A 81 -7.12 9.73 5.09
CA LYS A 81 -7.31 8.39 4.54
C LYS A 81 -5.95 7.72 4.39
N PHE A 82 -5.92 6.40 4.60
CA PHE A 82 -4.69 5.63 4.41
C PHE A 82 -4.09 5.86 3.03
N SER A 83 -4.92 5.84 1.97
CA SER A 83 -4.43 6.06 0.62
C SER A 83 -3.77 7.42 0.45
N SER A 84 -4.34 8.47 1.02
CA SER A 84 -3.77 9.82 0.95
C SER A 84 -2.41 9.88 1.65
N TRP A 85 -2.32 9.25 2.81
CA TRP A 85 -1.08 9.17 3.57
C TRP A 85 -0.02 8.40 2.79
N LEU A 86 -0.41 7.28 2.19
CA LEU A 86 0.48 6.45 1.38
C LEU A 86 0.99 7.21 0.16
N TYR A 87 0.11 7.92 -0.55
CA TYR A 87 0.50 8.74 -1.70
C TYR A 87 1.48 9.83 -1.31
N ARG A 88 1.32 10.42 -0.14
CA ARG A 88 2.25 11.45 0.35
C ARG A 88 3.65 10.87 0.56
N ILE A 89 3.74 9.67 1.12
CA ILE A 89 5.02 8.97 1.28
C ILE A 89 5.66 8.76 -0.09
N ALA A 90 4.90 8.25 -1.05
CA ALA A 90 5.40 7.98 -2.39
C ALA A 90 5.87 9.24 -3.10
N LEU A 91 5.10 10.32 -3.01
CA LEU A 91 5.47 11.60 -3.64
C LEU A 91 6.75 12.17 -3.04
N ASN A 92 6.90 12.09 -1.73
CA ASN A 92 8.11 12.57 -1.08
C ASN A 92 9.33 11.77 -1.54
N LEU A 93 9.19 10.46 -1.67
CA LEU A 93 10.26 9.60 -2.18
C LEU A 93 10.60 9.93 -3.64
N CYS A 94 9.59 10.19 -4.46
CA CYS A 94 9.81 10.58 -5.85
C CYS A 94 10.61 11.89 -5.94
N ARG A 95 10.27 12.86 -5.11
CA ARG A 95 11.00 14.14 -5.07
C ARG A 95 12.45 13.94 -4.69
N ASP A 96 12.70 13.12 -3.70
CA ASP A 96 14.06 12.81 -3.26
C ASP A 96 14.84 12.12 -4.37
N TRP A 97 14.17 11.26 -5.12
CA TRP A 97 14.78 10.51 -6.21
C TRP A 97 15.23 11.42 -7.36
N ILE A 98 14.40 12.42 -7.69
CA ILE A 98 14.65 13.32 -8.80
C ILE A 98 15.82 14.28 -8.51
N ARG A 99 16.05 14.61 -7.27
CA ARG A 99 17.18 15.43 -6.87
C ARG A 99 18.48 14.70 -7.08
#